data_c11b25158452f11e5205a7fda6ba0c53
#
_entry.id   c11b25158452f11e5205a7fda6ba0c53
#
_cell.length_a   1.000
_cell.length_b   1.000
_cell.length_c   1.000
_cell.angle_alpha   90.00
_cell.angle_beta   90.00
_cell.angle_gamma   90.00
#
_symmetry.space_group_name_H-M   'P 1'
#
loop_
_entity.id
_entity.type
_entity.pdbx_description
1 polymer ?
#
loop_
_entity_poly.entity_id
_entity_poly.type
_entity_poly.pdbx_seq_one_letter_code
_entity_poly.pdbx_strand_id
1 'polypeptide(L)'
;MKINIKKKISKYKNYSSLVSFISKKNIFQKKSIYKTILSKDRKHFQEAESITNRLLKVSRSIDKKINLEKIANIYLWYTDLLKKEELYFEKKKNYRHKNYKKVFEQVYNRPNYMFNYAIGLGVSQLFWENHLKVFQFYQKNLVKKVKKDSLIAEVGMGHGLFTAEIFKKYSKTNSLMFDVSNMCLNFAKKMSIASGADAKNIKISKVDIQKKVPIADNSLDVLLLGEIIEHLAKGKKVMKTLSKKMKKNGLCYFSTPANGPAEDHILLFTKVNQIRKFIKECSWKIIKESPITLKGMSIDFAEKNSKVINYCAILKRN
;
A
#
# COMPACT_ATOMS: atom_id res chain seq x y z
N MET A 1 -3.52 26.43 24.36
CA MET A 1 -2.08 26.28 24.05
C MET A 1 -1.94 25.91 22.58
N LYS A 2 -1.57 26.83 21.69
CA LYS A 2 -1.29 26.53 20.28
C LYS A 2 0.06 25.80 20.21
N ILE A 3 0.02 24.46 20.19
CA ILE A 3 1.23 23.66 19.96
C ILE A 3 1.80 24.08 18.61
N ASN A 4 3.03 24.63 18.62
CA ASN A 4 3.68 25.07 17.40
C ASN A 4 4.11 23.82 16.59
N ILE A 5 3.25 23.40 15.65
CA ILE A 5 3.48 22.24 14.76
C ILE A 5 4.82 22.37 14.02
N LYS A 6 5.17 23.59 13.58
CA LYS A 6 6.47 23.83 12.94
C LYS A 6 7.62 23.41 13.85
N LYS A 7 7.59 23.80 15.14
CA LYS A 7 8.62 23.42 16.12
C LYS A 7 8.71 21.91 16.30
N LYS A 8 7.55 21.19 16.26
CA LYS A 8 7.49 19.72 16.46
C LYS A 8 8.19 18.95 15.34
N ILE A 9 8.18 19.44 14.09
CA ILE A 9 8.72 18.73 12.93
C ILE A 9 9.93 19.42 12.26
N SER A 10 10.38 20.58 12.75
CA SER A 10 11.43 21.43 12.13
C SER A 10 12.74 20.69 11.84
N LYS A 11 13.14 19.77 12.71
CA LYS A 11 14.36 18.97 12.53
C LYS A 11 14.28 17.90 11.43
N TYR A 12 13.07 17.57 10.97
CA TYR A 12 12.79 16.62 9.88
C TYR A 12 12.62 17.41 8.58
N LYS A 13 13.72 17.83 7.98
CA LYS A 13 13.80 18.86 6.94
C LYS A 13 12.90 18.58 5.73
N ASN A 14 13.00 17.39 5.13
CA ASN A 14 12.23 17.06 3.93
C ASN A 14 10.76 16.79 4.24
N TYR A 15 10.46 16.08 5.34
CA TYR A 15 9.08 15.90 5.80
C TYR A 15 8.41 17.23 6.13
N SER A 16 9.10 18.14 6.87
CA SER A 16 8.58 19.46 7.20
C SER A 16 8.33 20.31 5.95
N SER A 17 9.22 20.26 4.97
CA SER A 17 9.04 20.96 3.69
C SER A 17 7.84 20.40 2.91
N LEU A 18 7.70 19.09 2.83
CA LEU A 18 6.55 18.44 2.19
C LEU A 18 5.23 18.85 2.85
N VAL A 19 5.16 18.82 4.20
CA VAL A 19 4.01 19.30 4.98
C VAL A 19 3.70 20.77 4.66
N SER A 20 4.73 21.62 4.57
CA SER A 20 4.58 23.03 4.25
C SER A 20 3.99 23.25 2.86
N PHE A 21 4.52 22.57 1.81
CA PHE A 21 4.02 22.69 0.44
C PHE A 21 2.55 22.25 0.33
N ILE A 22 2.18 21.10 0.90
CA ILE A 22 0.79 20.62 0.91
C ILE A 22 -0.12 21.62 1.65
N SER A 23 0.31 22.09 2.83
CA SER A 23 -0.49 22.97 3.70
C SER A 23 -0.75 24.35 3.12
N LYS A 24 0.16 24.86 2.28
CA LYS A 24 -0.02 26.14 1.58
C LYS A 24 -1.07 26.04 0.46
N LYS A 25 -1.19 24.87 -0.17
CA LYS A 25 -2.05 24.68 -1.36
C LYS A 25 -3.44 24.15 -1.02
N ASN A 26 -3.62 23.45 0.12
CA ASN A 26 -4.90 22.83 0.46
C ASN A 26 -5.18 22.90 1.97
N ILE A 27 -6.17 23.71 2.34
CA ILE A 27 -6.54 23.95 3.76
C ILE A 27 -7.15 22.72 4.44
N PHE A 28 -7.86 21.86 3.69
CA PHE A 28 -8.45 20.64 4.23
C PHE A 28 -7.35 19.60 4.54
N GLN A 29 -6.41 19.43 3.63
CA GLN A 29 -5.24 18.58 3.85
C GLN A 29 -4.38 19.11 5.01
N LYS A 30 -4.17 20.41 5.10
CA LYS A 30 -3.49 21.05 6.23
C LYS A 30 -4.12 20.65 7.56
N LYS A 31 -5.46 20.79 7.71
CA LYS A 31 -6.16 20.43 8.95
C LYS A 31 -5.99 18.96 9.31
N SER A 32 -6.13 18.06 8.33
CA SER A 32 -5.97 16.62 8.50
C SER A 32 -4.53 16.25 8.91
N ILE A 33 -3.53 16.72 8.18
CA ILE A 33 -2.11 16.49 8.45
C ILE A 33 -1.71 17.02 9.82
N TYR A 34 -2.15 18.22 10.19
CA TYR A 34 -1.85 18.82 11.49
C TYR A 34 -2.42 18.00 12.64
N LYS A 35 -3.66 17.46 12.48
CA LYS A 35 -4.25 16.54 13.45
C LYS A 35 -3.39 15.27 13.61
N THR A 36 -2.94 14.69 12.50
CA THR A 36 -2.04 13.53 12.52
C THR A 36 -0.73 13.88 13.24
N ILE A 37 -0.06 14.98 12.90
CA ILE A 37 1.19 15.39 13.53
C ILE A 37 1.05 15.58 15.05
N LEU A 38 -0.07 16.15 15.51
CA LEU A 38 -0.30 16.38 16.94
C LEU A 38 -0.35 15.07 17.74
N SER A 39 -0.89 14.00 17.16
CA SER A 39 -1.05 12.69 17.80
C SER A 39 0.18 11.78 17.72
N LYS A 40 1.27 12.20 17.05
CA LYS A 40 2.43 11.33 16.79
C LYS A 40 3.66 11.74 17.61
N ASP A 41 4.52 10.75 17.81
CA ASP A 41 5.75 10.82 18.58
C ASP A 41 7.01 11.03 17.69
N ARG A 42 8.18 11.09 18.35
CA ARG A 42 9.48 11.24 17.68
C ARG A 42 9.77 10.10 16.70
N LYS A 43 9.42 8.87 17.04
CA LYS A 43 9.69 7.69 16.22
C LYS A 43 8.94 7.77 14.89
N HIS A 44 7.68 8.17 14.95
CA HIS A 44 6.89 8.41 13.74
C HIS A 44 7.54 9.45 12.82
N PHE A 45 8.04 10.57 13.36
CA PHE A 45 8.64 11.62 12.53
C PHE A 45 9.98 11.19 11.92
N GLN A 46 10.78 10.39 12.62
CA GLN A 46 12.00 9.78 12.07
C GLN A 46 11.66 8.86 10.88
N GLU A 47 10.61 8.06 11.00
CA GLU A 47 10.17 7.19 9.92
C GLU A 47 9.57 7.99 8.75
N ALA A 48 8.76 8.99 9.02
CA ALA A 48 8.19 9.89 8.02
C ALA A 48 9.27 10.62 7.21
N GLU A 49 10.33 11.12 7.88
CA GLU A 49 11.49 11.71 7.20
C GLU A 49 12.20 10.69 6.33
N SER A 50 12.44 9.48 6.85
CA SER A 50 13.08 8.39 6.10
C SER A 50 12.29 8.01 4.84
N ILE A 51 10.96 7.87 4.94
CA ILE A 51 10.09 7.58 3.80
C ILE A 51 10.11 8.75 2.82
N THR A 52 10.00 10.00 3.28
CA THR A 52 10.04 11.20 2.43
C THR A 52 11.35 11.26 1.64
N ASN A 53 12.48 11.00 2.29
CA ASN A 53 13.80 11.00 1.66
C ASN A 53 13.92 9.91 0.58
N ARG A 54 13.42 8.71 0.84
CA ARG A 54 13.40 7.61 -0.12
C ARG A 54 12.48 7.92 -1.30
N LEU A 55 11.28 8.43 -1.07
CA LEU A 55 10.37 8.86 -2.13
C LEU A 55 11.01 9.92 -3.03
N LEU A 56 11.64 10.94 -2.43
CA LEU A 56 12.33 11.97 -3.20
C LEU A 56 13.51 11.40 -4.01
N LYS A 57 14.36 10.58 -3.40
CA LYS A 57 15.52 9.95 -4.07
C LYS A 57 15.08 9.06 -5.23
N VAL A 58 14.09 8.20 -5.01
CA VAL A 58 13.59 7.27 -6.04
C VAL A 58 12.90 8.02 -7.16
N SER A 59 12.04 8.98 -6.84
CA SER A 59 11.35 9.78 -7.86
C SER A 59 12.32 10.57 -8.73
N ARG A 60 13.35 11.20 -8.13
CA ARG A 60 14.42 11.90 -8.87
C ARG A 60 15.26 10.97 -9.75
N SER A 61 15.42 9.73 -9.38
CA SER A 61 16.16 8.75 -10.20
C SER A 61 15.39 8.31 -11.46
N ILE A 62 14.09 8.59 -11.51
CA ILE A 62 13.19 8.32 -12.66
C ILE A 62 12.97 9.61 -13.47
N ASP A 63 12.64 10.69 -12.79
CA ASP A 63 12.52 12.04 -13.37
C ASP A 63 13.33 13.06 -12.55
N LYS A 64 14.44 13.54 -13.13
CA LYS A 64 15.35 14.51 -12.49
C LYS A 64 14.67 15.83 -12.08
N LYS A 65 13.52 16.17 -12.69
CA LYS A 65 12.77 17.40 -12.42
C LYS A 65 11.92 17.30 -11.14
N ILE A 66 11.83 16.13 -10.51
CA ILE A 66 11.05 15.95 -9.27
C ILE A 66 11.74 16.64 -8.09
N ASN A 67 10.96 17.37 -7.33
CA ASN A 67 11.30 17.97 -6.04
C ASN A 67 10.16 17.80 -5.05
N LEU A 68 10.32 18.24 -3.80
CA LEU A 68 9.30 18.08 -2.76
C LEU A 68 8.00 18.83 -3.09
N GLU A 69 8.08 19.96 -3.79
CA GLU A 69 6.89 20.68 -4.22
C GLU A 69 6.09 19.89 -5.27
N LYS A 70 6.77 19.29 -6.26
CA LYS A 70 6.13 18.40 -7.24
C LYS A 70 5.53 17.17 -6.58
N ILE A 71 6.22 16.57 -5.59
CA ILE A 71 5.66 15.47 -4.79
C ILE A 71 4.39 15.91 -4.06
N ALA A 72 4.38 17.12 -3.48
CA ALA A 72 3.19 17.67 -2.85
C ALA A 72 2.02 17.85 -3.83
N ASN A 73 2.29 18.35 -5.05
CA ASN A 73 1.27 18.49 -6.10
C ASN A 73 0.72 17.14 -6.56
N ILE A 74 1.60 16.15 -6.74
CA ILE A 74 1.20 14.78 -7.10
C ILE A 74 0.33 14.16 -5.99
N TYR A 75 0.67 14.37 -4.72
CA TYR A 75 -0.16 13.91 -3.60
C TYR A 75 -1.54 14.59 -3.62
N LEU A 76 -1.62 15.90 -3.86
CA LEU A 76 -2.90 16.61 -3.97
C LEU A 76 -3.73 16.07 -5.14
N TRP A 77 -3.12 15.86 -6.30
CA TRP A 77 -3.77 15.20 -7.44
C TRP A 77 -4.33 13.82 -7.05
N TYR A 78 -3.54 13.01 -6.31
CA TYR A 78 -3.97 11.69 -5.84
C TYR A 78 -5.16 11.78 -4.87
N THR A 79 -5.16 12.77 -3.96
CA THR A 79 -6.31 12.98 -3.06
C THR A 79 -7.57 13.40 -3.80
N ASP A 80 -7.45 14.22 -4.84
CA ASP A 80 -8.58 14.64 -5.67
C ASP A 80 -9.14 13.49 -6.51
N LEU A 81 -8.26 12.62 -7.02
CA LEU A 81 -8.66 11.39 -7.71
C LEU A 81 -9.53 10.51 -6.82
N LEU A 82 -9.07 10.21 -5.61
CA LEU A 82 -9.83 9.38 -4.67
C LEU A 82 -11.12 10.04 -4.19
N LYS A 83 -11.12 11.37 -4.04
CA LYS A 83 -12.33 12.10 -3.67
C LYS A 83 -13.43 11.98 -4.73
N LYS A 84 -13.08 11.97 -6.01
CA LYS A 84 -14.04 11.72 -7.11
C LYS A 84 -14.65 10.32 -7.02
N GLU A 85 -13.85 9.31 -6.68
CA GLU A 85 -14.33 7.95 -6.52
C GLU A 85 -15.19 7.77 -5.25
N GLU A 86 -14.84 8.46 -4.15
CA GLU A 86 -15.69 8.51 -2.94
C GLU A 86 -17.08 9.07 -3.25
N LEU A 87 -17.15 10.22 -3.95
CA LEU A 87 -18.43 10.85 -4.34
C LEU A 87 -19.25 9.95 -5.26
N TYR A 88 -18.60 9.29 -6.21
CA TYR A 88 -19.27 8.31 -7.08
C TYR A 88 -19.84 7.15 -6.24
N PHE A 89 -19.04 6.58 -5.34
CA PHE A 89 -19.42 5.46 -4.48
C PHE A 89 -20.55 5.85 -3.50
N GLU A 90 -20.50 7.03 -2.91
CA GLU A 90 -21.60 7.54 -2.05
C GLU A 90 -22.94 7.56 -2.78
N LYS A 91 -22.93 7.93 -4.08
CA LYS A 91 -24.13 7.99 -4.92
C LYS A 91 -24.58 6.62 -5.46
N LYS A 92 -23.63 5.78 -5.90
CA LYS A 92 -23.92 4.54 -6.64
C LYS A 92 -23.80 3.27 -5.79
N LYS A 93 -23.18 3.33 -4.62
CA LYS A 93 -22.90 2.18 -3.74
C LYS A 93 -22.18 1.03 -4.45
N ASN A 94 -21.38 1.37 -5.46
CA ASN A 94 -20.60 0.42 -6.27
C ASN A 94 -19.36 1.11 -6.84
N TYR A 95 -18.35 0.31 -7.20
CA TYR A 95 -17.17 0.84 -7.88
C TYR A 95 -17.51 1.24 -9.32
N ARG A 96 -16.76 2.21 -9.86
CA ARG A 96 -16.96 2.75 -11.21
C ARG A 96 -16.72 1.70 -12.29
N HIS A 97 -15.70 0.90 -12.11
CA HIS A 97 -15.28 -0.11 -13.07
C HIS A 97 -15.58 -1.54 -12.57
N LYS A 98 -15.98 -2.39 -13.51
CA LYS A 98 -16.17 -3.83 -13.29
C LYS A 98 -15.35 -4.66 -14.28
N ASN A 99 -14.71 -3.99 -15.25
CA ASN A 99 -13.97 -4.62 -16.33
C ASN A 99 -12.48 -4.34 -16.17
N TYR A 100 -11.74 -5.41 -15.85
CA TYR A 100 -10.28 -5.35 -15.67
C TYR A 100 -9.54 -4.84 -16.93
N LYS A 101 -9.97 -5.24 -18.14
CA LYS A 101 -9.32 -4.80 -19.38
C LYS A 101 -9.37 -3.28 -19.52
N LYS A 102 -10.54 -2.68 -19.24
CA LYS A 102 -10.71 -1.22 -19.25
C LYS A 102 -9.80 -0.53 -18.24
N VAL A 103 -9.74 -1.04 -17.00
CA VAL A 103 -8.85 -0.52 -15.97
C VAL A 103 -7.38 -0.65 -16.38
N PHE A 104 -6.99 -1.79 -16.96
CA PHE A 104 -5.63 -1.99 -17.45
C PHE A 104 -5.22 -0.93 -18.47
N GLU A 105 -6.08 -0.66 -19.47
CA GLU A 105 -5.81 0.32 -20.53
C GLU A 105 -5.77 1.76 -20.00
N GLN A 106 -6.70 2.11 -19.11
CA GLN A 106 -6.89 3.49 -18.62
C GLN A 106 -5.95 3.87 -17.47
N VAL A 107 -5.50 2.89 -16.68
CA VAL A 107 -4.70 3.11 -15.49
C VAL A 107 -3.31 2.47 -15.63
N TYR A 108 -3.22 1.15 -15.62
CA TYR A 108 -1.93 0.44 -15.46
C TYR A 108 -1.00 0.55 -16.66
N ASN A 109 -1.55 0.67 -17.87
CA ASN A 109 -0.78 0.82 -19.12
C ASN A 109 -0.33 2.27 -19.40
N ARG A 110 -0.43 3.15 -18.41
CA ARG A 110 -0.06 4.58 -18.51
C ARG A 110 1.12 4.90 -17.58
N PRO A 111 2.38 4.86 -18.05
CA PRO A 111 3.56 4.98 -17.19
C PRO A 111 3.59 6.25 -16.33
N ASN A 112 3.26 7.42 -16.90
CA ASN A 112 3.24 8.69 -16.17
C ASN A 112 2.14 8.73 -15.10
N TYR A 113 0.98 8.13 -15.39
CA TYR A 113 -0.09 7.99 -14.43
C TYR A 113 0.36 7.11 -13.25
N MET A 114 0.91 5.93 -13.53
CA MET A 114 1.40 5.00 -12.50
C MET A 114 2.58 5.55 -11.70
N PHE A 115 3.42 6.39 -12.31
CA PHE A 115 4.47 7.10 -11.58
C PHE A 115 3.88 8.05 -10.53
N ASN A 116 2.92 8.89 -10.95
CA ASN A 116 2.24 9.81 -10.03
C ASN A 116 1.43 9.04 -8.98
N TYR A 117 0.75 7.96 -9.38
CA TYR A 117 0.00 7.10 -8.47
C TYR A 117 0.90 6.51 -7.37
N ALA A 118 2.05 5.93 -7.74
CA ALA A 118 3.01 5.36 -6.79
C ALA A 118 3.54 6.40 -5.79
N ILE A 119 3.82 7.62 -6.24
CA ILE A 119 4.25 8.73 -5.37
C ILE A 119 3.11 9.15 -4.44
N GLY A 120 1.91 9.40 -4.97
CA GLY A 120 0.75 9.85 -4.19
C GLY A 120 0.35 8.84 -3.12
N LEU A 121 0.29 7.56 -3.50
CA LEU A 121 0.06 6.44 -2.59
C LEU A 121 1.18 6.31 -1.53
N GLY A 122 2.44 6.52 -1.92
CA GLY A 122 3.57 6.54 -0.98
C GLY A 122 3.47 7.68 0.05
N VAL A 123 3.06 8.87 -0.38
CA VAL A 123 2.84 10.03 0.52
C VAL A 123 1.64 9.81 1.44
N SER A 124 0.58 9.13 1.01
CA SER A 124 -0.57 8.82 1.86
C SER A 124 -0.19 7.98 3.09
N GLN A 125 0.87 7.15 2.99
CA GLN A 125 1.43 6.39 4.13
C GLN A 125 2.00 7.29 5.24
N LEU A 126 2.22 8.58 4.97
CA LEU A 126 2.72 9.55 5.96
C LEU A 126 1.59 10.25 6.73
N PHE A 127 0.41 10.38 6.11
CA PHE A 127 -0.60 11.32 6.60
C PHE A 127 -1.96 10.69 6.90
N TRP A 128 -2.35 9.59 6.23
CA TRP A 128 -3.65 9.00 6.44
C TRP A 128 -3.63 8.00 7.59
N GLU A 129 -4.48 8.24 8.56
CA GLU A 129 -4.50 7.45 9.80
C GLU A 129 -4.71 5.94 9.56
N ASN A 130 -5.61 5.60 8.62
CA ASN A 130 -5.85 4.21 8.23
C ASN A 130 -4.61 3.58 7.57
N HIS A 131 -3.96 4.27 6.62
CA HIS A 131 -2.74 3.77 5.98
C HIS A 131 -1.59 3.60 6.98
N LEU A 132 -1.43 4.55 7.90
CA LEU A 132 -0.46 4.44 9.00
C LEU A 132 -0.72 3.19 9.86
N LYS A 133 -1.99 2.92 10.24
CA LYS A 133 -2.36 1.74 11.02
C LYS A 133 -2.15 0.44 10.24
N VAL A 134 -2.48 0.42 8.94
CA VAL A 134 -2.21 -0.70 8.01
C VAL A 134 -0.72 -1.02 7.99
N PHE A 135 0.12 0.00 7.81
CA PHE A 135 1.57 -0.15 7.75
C PHE A 135 2.16 -0.60 9.10
N GLN A 136 1.67 -0.04 10.21
CA GLN A 136 2.06 -0.48 11.57
C GLN A 136 1.65 -1.93 11.85
N PHE A 137 0.47 -2.36 11.40
CA PHE A 137 0.05 -3.77 11.53
C PHE A 137 1.03 -4.68 10.78
N TYR A 138 1.38 -4.34 9.55
CA TYR A 138 2.35 -5.05 8.74
C TYR A 138 3.73 -5.14 9.43
N GLN A 139 4.29 -4.01 9.84
CA GLN A 139 5.58 -3.95 10.52
C GLN A 139 5.60 -4.80 11.79
N LYS A 140 4.55 -4.69 12.61
CA LYS A 140 4.46 -5.40 13.90
C LYS A 140 4.28 -6.90 13.73
N ASN A 141 3.48 -7.34 12.78
CA ASN A 141 3.00 -8.72 12.72
C ASN A 141 3.68 -9.58 11.65
N LEU A 142 4.27 -8.97 10.59
CA LEU A 142 5.01 -9.71 9.59
C LEU A 142 6.51 -9.39 9.61
N VAL A 143 6.94 -8.13 9.44
CA VAL A 143 8.37 -7.79 9.27
C VAL A 143 9.24 -8.34 10.41
N LYS A 144 8.72 -8.34 11.63
CA LYS A 144 9.43 -8.91 12.80
C LYS A 144 9.62 -10.42 12.72
N LYS A 145 8.84 -11.14 11.92
CA LYS A 145 8.85 -12.61 11.79
C LYS A 145 9.61 -13.12 10.55
N VAL A 146 9.99 -12.21 9.65
CA VAL A 146 10.81 -12.55 8.49
C VAL A 146 12.19 -13.00 8.95
N LYS A 147 12.75 -14.04 8.32
CA LYS A 147 14.11 -14.52 8.53
C LYS A 147 15.03 -14.02 7.42
N LYS A 148 16.34 -13.97 7.71
CA LYS A 148 17.36 -13.47 6.79
C LYS A 148 17.34 -14.17 5.42
N ASP A 149 17.11 -15.48 5.41
CA ASP A 149 17.17 -16.31 4.20
C ASP A 149 15.79 -16.58 3.59
N SER A 150 14.76 -15.81 3.99
CA SER A 150 13.41 -15.96 3.47
C SER A 150 13.34 -15.65 1.98
N LEU A 151 12.61 -16.46 1.22
CA LEU A 151 12.16 -16.11 -0.13
C LEU A 151 10.83 -15.36 -0.02
N ILE A 152 10.83 -14.10 -0.47
CA ILE A 152 9.67 -13.21 -0.40
C ILE A 152 9.07 -13.06 -1.80
N ALA A 153 7.74 -13.01 -1.90
CA ALA A 153 7.07 -12.51 -3.10
C ALA A 153 6.15 -11.33 -2.73
N GLU A 154 6.10 -10.31 -3.57
CA GLU A 154 5.09 -9.25 -3.52
C GLU A 154 4.37 -9.15 -4.87
N VAL A 155 3.04 -9.03 -4.83
CA VAL A 155 2.18 -8.87 -5.99
C VAL A 155 1.50 -7.51 -5.92
N GLY A 156 1.60 -6.71 -7.00
CA GLY A 156 1.03 -5.37 -7.04
C GLY A 156 1.84 -4.40 -6.17
N MET A 157 2.97 -3.95 -6.70
CA MET A 157 3.98 -3.23 -5.91
C MET A 157 3.57 -1.82 -5.48
N GLY A 158 2.77 -1.13 -6.29
CA GLY A 158 2.39 0.27 -6.03
C GLY A 158 3.59 1.15 -5.67
N HIS A 159 3.65 1.62 -4.43
CA HIS A 159 4.74 2.45 -3.91
C HIS A 159 6.00 1.68 -3.46
N GLY A 160 5.97 0.34 -3.42
CA GLY A 160 7.11 -0.52 -3.06
C GLY A 160 7.58 -0.44 -1.59
N LEU A 161 6.82 0.19 -0.69
CA LEU A 161 7.25 0.36 0.71
C LEU A 161 7.15 -0.93 1.53
N PHE A 162 6.25 -1.87 1.16
CA PHE A 162 6.10 -3.10 1.96
C PHE A 162 7.37 -3.96 1.89
N THR A 163 7.81 -4.38 0.71
CA THR A 163 9.07 -5.13 0.58
C THR A 163 10.27 -4.30 1.04
N ALA A 164 10.29 -2.98 0.79
CA ALA A 164 11.35 -2.09 1.24
C ALA A 164 11.55 -2.10 2.76
N GLU A 165 10.49 -2.24 3.56
CA GLU A 165 10.60 -2.36 5.02
C GLU A 165 11.30 -3.66 5.47
N ILE A 166 11.14 -4.75 4.72
CA ILE A 166 11.89 -5.98 5.00
C ILE A 166 13.38 -5.77 4.73
N PHE A 167 13.72 -5.11 3.62
CA PHE A 167 15.11 -4.84 3.26
C PHE A 167 15.83 -3.91 4.23
N LYS A 168 15.15 -2.98 4.88
CA LYS A 168 15.73 -2.19 5.98
C LYS A 168 16.30 -3.06 7.12
N LYS A 169 15.73 -4.23 7.31
CA LYS A 169 16.15 -5.17 8.34
C LYS A 169 17.07 -6.26 7.81
N TYR A 170 16.82 -6.73 6.60
CA TYR A 170 17.48 -7.89 5.99
C TYR A 170 17.85 -7.60 4.54
N SER A 171 18.97 -6.92 4.34
CA SER A 171 19.44 -6.44 3.02
C SER A 171 19.69 -7.54 1.98
N LYS A 172 19.98 -8.77 2.45
CA LYS A 172 20.31 -9.92 1.60
C LYS A 172 19.14 -10.87 1.35
N THR A 173 17.91 -10.51 1.77
CA THR A 173 16.72 -11.31 1.52
C THR A 173 16.44 -11.41 0.01
N ASN A 174 16.04 -12.59 -0.48
CA ASN A 174 15.64 -12.78 -1.86
C ASN A 174 14.19 -12.38 -2.08
N SER A 175 13.91 -11.59 -3.11
CA SER A 175 12.56 -11.16 -3.43
C SER A 175 12.18 -11.36 -4.90
N LEU A 176 10.93 -11.78 -5.09
CA LEU A 176 10.23 -11.88 -6.37
C LEU A 176 9.13 -10.80 -6.39
N MET A 177 9.18 -9.93 -7.37
CA MET A 177 8.25 -8.81 -7.48
C MET A 177 7.46 -8.90 -8.77
N PHE A 178 6.12 -8.92 -8.66
CA PHE A 178 5.20 -9.10 -9.78
C PHE A 178 4.23 -7.95 -9.91
N ASP A 179 4.19 -7.32 -11.07
CA ASP A 179 3.23 -6.26 -11.38
C ASP A 179 2.92 -6.28 -12.89
N VAL A 180 1.80 -5.70 -13.28
CA VAL A 180 1.43 -5.48 -14.68
C VAL A 180 2.04 -4.18 -15.23
N SER A 181 2.47 -3.28 -14.34
CA SER A 181 3.10 -1.99 -14.66
C SER A 181 4.62 -2.05 -14.54
N ASN A 182 5.34 -1.87 -15.63
CA ASN A 182 6.79 -1.71 -15.59
C ASN A 182 7.23 -0.52 -14.73
N MET A 183 6.41 0.54 -14.67
CA MET A 183 6.70 1.72 -13.86
C MET A 183 6.70 1.36 -12.36
N CYS A 184 5.67 0.64 -11.88
CA CYS A 184 5.60 0.19 -10.48
C CYS A 184 6.74 -0.77 -10.13
N LEU A 185 7.08 -1.71 -11.03
CA LEU A 185 8.23 -2.62 -10.83
C LEU A 185 9.55 -1.86 -10.68
N ASN A 186 9.82 -0.90 -11.59
CA ASN A 186 11.02 -0.09 -11.52
C ASN A 186 11.05 0.78 -10.26
N PHE A 187 9.93 1.41 -9.91
CA PHE A 187 9.79 2.25 -8.71
C PHE A 187 10.05 1.43 -7.44
N ALA A 188 9.41 0.26 -7.30
CA ALA A 188 9.56 -0.62 -6.16
C ALA A 188 10.97 -1.22 -6.04
N LYS A 189 11.61 -1.62 -7.15
CA LYS A 189 13.00 -2.05 -7.15
C LYS A 189 13.92 -0.96 -6.63
N LYS A 190 13.78 0.27 -7.14
CA LYS A 190 14.55 1.44 -6.67
C LYS A 190 14.27 1.78 -5.21
N MET A 191 13.02 1.64 -4.75
CA MET A 191 12.61 1.85 -3.35
C MET A 191 13.29 0.82 -2.43
N SER A 192 13.34 -0.44 -2.84
CA SER A 192 14.01 -1.51 -2.13
C SER A 192 15.53 -1.26 -2.02
N ILE A 193 16.18 -0.89 -3.13
CA ILE A 193 17.61 -0.52 -3.14
C ILE A 193 17.88 0.69 -2.26
N ALA A 194 17.02 1.72 -2.31
CA ALA A 194 17.14 2.90 -1.44
C ALA A 194 16.90 2.56 0.06
N SER A 195 16.37 1.38 0.34
CA SER A 195 16.15 0.84 1.70
C SER A 195 17.22 -0.16 2.14
N GLY A 196 18.29 -0.33 1.35
CA GLY A 196 19.44 -1.17 1.68
C GLY A 196 19.46 -2.55 1.01
N ALA A 197 18.52 -2.85 0.10
CA ALA A 197 18.54 -4.10 -0.63
C ALA A 197 19.75 -4.22 -1.55
N ASP A 198 20.34 -5.42 -1.61
CA ASP A 198 21.26 -5.78 -2.67
C ASP A 198 20.48 -6.04 -3.96
N ALA A 199 20.81 -5.33 -5.04
CA ALA A 199 20.09 -5.39 -6.31
C ALA A 199 20.03 -6.79 -6.93
N LYS A 200 21.04 -7.63 -6.67
CA LYS A 200 21.11 -9.03 -7.17
C LYS A 200 20.07 -9.93 -6.55
N ASN A 201 19.55 -9.58 -5.37
CA ASN A 201 18.55 -10.35 -4.66
C ASN A 201 17.11 -9.95 -5.03
N ILE A 202 16.94 -8.98 -5.95
CA ILE A 202 15.64 -8.50 -6.39
C ILE A 202 15.36 -8.97 -7.80
N LYS A 203 14.41 -9.88 -7.96
CA LYS A 203 13.89 -10.31 -9.27
C LYS A 203 12.54 -9.65 -9.52
N ILE A 204 12.46 -8.84 -10.59
CA ILE A 204 11.22 -8.21 -11.04
C ILE A 204 10.69 -8.90 -12.29
N SER A 205 9.38 -9.05 -12.40
CA SER A 205 8.73 -9.66 -13.57
C SER A 205 7.42 -8.94 -13.89
N LYS A 206 7.31 -8.44 -15.12
CA LYS A 206 6.03 -7.93 -15.63
C LYS A 206 5.12 -9.11 -15.92
N VAL A 207 4.10 -9.30 -15.10
CA VAL A 207 3.19 -10.44 -15.19
C VAL A 207 1.79 -10.07 -14.75
N ASP A 208 0.77 -10.48 -15.50
CA ASP A 208 -0.60 -10.54 -15.02
C ASP A 208 -0.78 -11.82 -14.20
N ILE A 209 -0.81 -11.66 -12.88
CA ILE A 209 -0.91 -12.77 -11.92
C ILE A 209 -2.22 -13.57 -12.07
N GLN A 210 -3.23 -13.00 -12.72
CA GLN A 210 -4.49 -13.68 -13.02
C GLN A 210 -4.36 -14.71 -14.17
N LYS A 211 -3.33 -14.54 -15.01
CA LYS A 211 -3.01 -15.46 -16.13
C LYS A 211 -2.00 -16.50 -15.71
N LYS A 212 -0.89 -16.07 -15.07
CA LYS A 212 0.22 -16.95 -14.69
C LYS A 212 0.80 -16.54 -13.35
N VAL A 213 1.09 -17.51 -12.48
CA VAL A 213 1.81 -17.34 -11.22
C VAL A 213 3.17 -18.05 -11.35
N PRO A 214 4.24 -17.33 -11.76
CA PRO A 214 5.54 -17.94 -12.05
C PRO A 214 6.37 -18.16 -10.78
N ILE A 215 5.80 -18.88 -9.83
CA ILE A 215 6.39 -19.23 -8.54
C ILE A 215 6.25 -20.73 -8.37
N ALA A 216 7.32 -21.41 -7.94
CA ALA A 216 7.28 -22.84 -7.65
C ALA A 216 6.38 -23.16 -6.45
N ASP A 217 5.73 -24.30 -6.45
CA ASP A 217 4.93 -24.74 -5.32
C ASP A 217 5.82 -24.95 -4.07
N ASN A 218 5.28 -24.71 -2.90
CA ASN A 218 5.97 -24.88 -1.61
C ASN A 218 7.31 -24.13 -1.47
N SER A 219 7.47 -22.98 -2.14
CA SER A 219 8.75 -22.26 -2.19
C SER A 219 8.78 -20.98 -1.35
N LEU A 220 7.65 -20.31 -1.14
CA LEU A 220 7.62 -19.02 -0.47
C LEU A 220 7.61 -19.12 1.05
N ASP A 221 8.48 -18.36 1.69
CA ASP A 221 8.44 -18.12 3.13
C ASP A 221 7.50 -16.96 3.48
N VAL A 222 7.45 -15.94 2.59
CA VAL A 222 6.64 -14.72 2.80
C VAL A 222 5.97 -14.31 1.50
N LEU A 223 4.68 -13.99 1.59
CA LEU A 223 3.89 -13.41 0.51
C LEU A 223 3.29 -12.07 0.96
N LEU A 224 3.38 -11.05 0.12
CA LEU A 224 2.81 -9.74 0.35
C LEU A 224 1.70 -9.48 -0.67
N LEU A 225 0.48 -9.30 -0.17
CA LEU A 225 -0.74 -8.98 -0.92
C LEU A 225 -1.37 -7.73 -0.28
N GLY A 226 -0.70 -6.60 -0.46
CA GLY A 226 -1.13 -5.32 0.11
C GLY A 226 -2.01 -4.54 -0.85
N GLU A 227 -3.32 -4.47 -0.59
CA GLU A 227 -4.28 -3.71 -1.40
C GLU A 227 -4.19 -4.12 -2.89
N ILE A 228 -4.38 -5.42 -3.18
CA ILE A 228 -4.27 -5.96 -4.54
C ILE A 228 -5.51 -6.76 -4.96
N ILE A 229 -6.19 -7.43 -4.03
CA ILE A 229 -7.28 -8.35 -4.36
C ILE A 229 -8.49 -7.62 -4.96
N GLU A 230 -8.78 -6.44 -4.50
CA GLU A 230 -9.83 -5.55 -5.00
C GLU A 230 -9.66 -5.14 -6.46
N HIS A 231 -8.44 -5.25 -6.99
CA HIS A 231 -8.10 -4.97 -8.39
C HIS A 231 -8.26 -6.18 -9.33
N LEU A 232 -8.49 -7.39 -8.77
CA LEU A 232 -8.44 -8.64 -9.54
C LEU A 232 -9.83 -9.18 -9.87
N ALA A 233 -10.14 -9.30 -11.17
CA ALA A 233 -11.36 -9.97 -11.64
C ALA A 233 -11.42 -11.46 -11.26
N LYS A 234 -10.26 -12.13 -11.18
CA LYS A 234 -10.12 -13.53 -10.82
C LYS A 234 -9.49 -13.73 -9.42
N GLY A 235 -9.76 -12.84 -8.47
CA GLY A 235 -9.13 -12.81 -7.15
C GLY A 235 -9.17 -14.15 -6.41
N LYS A 236 -10.31 -14.87 -6.40
CA LYS A 236 -10.40 -16.22 -5.79
C LYS A 236 -9.44 -17.23 -6.41
N LYS A 237 -9.34 -17.26 -7.75
CA LYS A 237 -8.41 -18.16 -8.45
C LYS A 237 -6.96 -17.84 -8.09
N VAL A 238 -6.61 -16.56 -8.09
CA VAL A 238 -5.26 -16.08 -7.73
C VAL A 238 -4.91 -16.49 -6.29
N MET A 239 -5.78 -16.21 -5.34
CA MET A 239 -5.57 -16.55 -3.93
C MET A 239 -5.38 -18.08 -3.72
N LYS A 240 -6.22 -18.91 -4.35
CA LYS A 240 -6.07 -20.39 -4.31
C LYS A 240 -4.76 -20.85 -4.93
N THR A 241 -4.31 -20.22 -6.02
CA THR A 241 -3.03 -20.57 -6.64
C THR A 241 -1.87 -20.16 -5.76
N LEU A 242 -1.91 -18.95 -5.18
CA LEU A 242 -0.85 -18.44 -4.30
C LEU A 242 -0.72 -19.25 -3.00
N SER A 243 -1.81 -19.83 -2.48
CA SER A 243 -1.72 -20.68 -1.29
C SER A 243 -0.82 -21.90 -1.52
N LYS A 244 -0.86 -22.50 -2.71
CA LYS A 244 0.00 -23.64 -3.09
C LYS A 244 1.48 -23.27 -3.17
N LYS A 245 1.79 -21.98 -3.40
CA LYS A 245 3.18 -21.48 -3.49
C LYS A 245 3.85 -21.32 -2.12
N MET A 246 3.04 -21.23 -1.06
CA MET A 246 3.54 -21.06 0.30
C MET A 246 4.14 -22.35 0.86
N LYS A 247 5.27 -22.24 1.55
CA LYS A 247 5.75 -23.31 2.46
C LYS A 247 4.74 -23.56 3.58
N LYS A 248 4.77 -24.72 4.22
CA LYS A 248 3.89 -25.10 5.34
C LYS A 248 3.85 -24.05 6.47
N ASN A 249 5.00 -23.44 6.78
CA ASN A 249 5.12 -22.42 7.82
C ASN A 249 5.22 -20.99 7.26
N GLY A 250 5.03 -20.81 5.96
CA GLY A 250 5.07 -19.51 5.32
C GLY A 250 3.95 -18.59 5.81
N LEU A 251 4.22 -17.28 5.77
CA LEU A 251 3.30 -16.25 6.20
C LEU A 251 2.90 -15.36 5.03
N CYS A 252 1.61 -15.06 4.92
CA CYS A 252 1.10 -14.07 3.97
C CYS A 252 0.60 -12.84 4.74
N TYR A 253 1.10 -11.65 4.36
CA TYR A 253 0.42 -10.40 4.67
C TYR A 253 -0.66 -10.17 3.61
N PHE A 254 -1.83 -9.86 4.08
CA PHE A 254 -2.99 -9.58 3.26
C PHE A 254 -3.65 -8.29 3.72
N SER A 255 -3.94 -7.38 2.81
CA SER A 255 -4.86 -6.28 3.06
C SER A 255 -5.76 -6.01 1.86
N THR A 256 -6.98 -5.55 2.13
CA THR A 256 -7.98 -5.13 1.15
C THR A 256 -9.03 -4.27 1.84
N PRO A 257 -9.66 -3.29 1.17
CA PRO A 257 -10.71 -2.50 1.78
C PRO A 257 -12.08 -3.16 1.65
N ALA A 258 -12.95 -2.92 2.64
CA ALA A 258 -14.39 -2.92 2.44
C ALA A 258 -14.87 -1.48 2.25
N ASN A 259 -15.77 -1.24 1.30
CA ASN A 259 -16.30 0.08 0.95
C ASN A 259 -15.20 1.14 0.67
N GLY A 260 -14.07 0.71 0.10
CA GLY A 260 -12.95 1.59 -0.23
C GLY A 260 -12.87 1.85 -1.73
N PRO A 261 -13.48 2.92 -2.25
CA PRO A 261 -13.46 3.20 -3.68
C PRO A 261 -12.10 3.74 -4.14
N ALA A 262 -11.65 3.24 -5.29
CA ALA A 262 -10.59 3.82 -6.09
C ALA A 262 -10.89 3.60 -7.58
N GLU A 263 -10.21 4.33 -8.45
CA GLU A 263 -10.48 4.29 -9.90
C GLU A 263 -10.24 2.90 -10.51
N ASP A 264 -9.35 2.12 -9.91
CA ASP A 264 -8.93 0.81 -10.39
C ASP A 264 -9.49 -0.38 -9.59
N HIS A 265 -10.39 -0.12 -8.63
CA HIS A 265 -11.09 -1.16 -7.89
C HIS A 265 -12.24 -1.77 -8.68
N ILE A 266 -12.32 -3.09 -8.70
CA ILE A 266 -13.36 -3.87 -9.41
C ILE A 266 -14.07 -4.90 -8.53
N LEU A 267 -13.41 -5.45 -7.50
CA LEU A 267 -14.01 -6.38 -6.55
C LEU A 267 -14.40 -5.64 -5.27
N LEU A 268 -15.71 -5.51 -5.06
CA LEU A 268 -16.26 -4.82 -3.88
C LEU A 268 -16.56 -5.81 -2.75
N PHE A 269 -15.96 -5.54 -1.59
CA PHE A 269 -16.43 -6.07 -0.31
C PHE A 269 -17.18 -4.95 0.42
N THR A 270 -18.36 -5.26 0.98
CA THR A 270 -19.15 -4.29 1.74
C THR A 270 -19.10 -4.55 3.25
N LYS A 271 -18.65 -5.75 3.66
CA LYS A 271 -18.55 -6.19 5.05
C LYS A 271 -17.27 -6.96 5.32
N VAL A 272 -16.74 -6.82 6.52
CA VAL A 272 -15.54 -7.56 6.99
C VAL A 272 -15.75 -9.08 6.89
N ASN A 273 -16.95 -9.57 7.21
CA ASN A 273 -17.25 -10.99 7.13
C ASN A 273 -17.21 -11.57 5.70
N GLN A 274 -17.46 -10.75 4.66
CA GLN A 274 -17.28 -11.18 3.27
C GLN A 274 -15.80 -11.42 2.96
N ILE A 275 -14.90 -10.57 3.48
CA ILE A 275 -13.44 -10.73 3.32
C ILE A 275 -12.98 -11.99 4.06
N ARG A 276 -13.44 -12.22 5.30
CA ARG A 276 -13.11 -13.44 6.06
C ARG A 276 -13.58 -14.72 5.35
N LYS A 277 -14.79 -14.70 4.81
CA LYS A 277 -15.34 -15.82 4.00
C LYS A 277 -14.51 -16.04 2.75
N PHE A 278 -14.18 -14.98 2.00
CA PHE A 278 -13.32 -15.02 0.81
C PHE A 278 -11.96 -15.67 1.10
N ILE A 279 -11.29 -15.27 2.18
CA ILE A 279 -10.00 -15.81 2.61
C ILE A 279 -10.12 -17.32 2.88
N LYS A 280 -11.11 -17.75 3.66
CA LYS A 280 -11.34 -19.17 3.99
C LYS A 280 -11.63 -20.02 2.75
N GLU A 281 -12.47 -19.55 1.83
CA GLU A 281 -12.81 -20.22 0.58
C GLU A 281 -11.61 -20.35 -0.38
N CYS A 282 -10.54 -19.59 -0.14
CA CYS A 282 -9.30 -19.62 -0.91
C CYS A 282 -8.19 -20.47 -0.28
N SER A 283 -8.51 -21.36 0.66
CA SER A 283 -7.56 -22.25 1.36
C SER A 283 -6.53 -21.52 2.21
N TRP A 284 -6.98 -20.46 2.89
CA TRP A 284 -6.16 -19.70 3.84
C TRP A 284 -6.78 -19.70 5.23
N LYS A 285 -5.92 -19.80 6.25
CA LYS A 285 -6.24 -19.62 7.66
C LYS A 285 -5.82 -18.25 8.13
N ILE A 286 -6.73 -17.51 8.76
CA ILE A 286 -6.44 -16.22 9.40
C ILE A 286 -5.76 -16.50 10.75
N ILE A 287 -4.51 -16.03 10.90
CA ILE A 287 -3.75 -16.18 12.15
C ILE A 287 -3.92 -14.93 13.03
N LYS A 288 -4.00 -13.77 12.41
CA LYS A 288 -4.22 -12.50 13.07
C LYS A 288 -4.88 -11.55 12.09
N GLU A 289 -5.78 -10.73 12.58
CA GLU A 289 -6.45 -9.71 11.75
C GLU A 289 -6.62 -8.39 12.48
N SER A 290 -6.87 -7.34 11.74
CA SER A 290 -7.23 -6.01 12.24
C SER A 290 -8.08 -5.29 11.20
N PRO A 291 -9.40 -5.24 11.35
CA PRO A 291 -10.22 -4.27 10.63
C PRO A 291 -9.95 -2.87 11.18
N ILE A 292 -9.65 -1.93 10.30
CA ILE A 292 -9.25 -0.55 10.65
C ILE A 292 -10.27 0.41 10.07
N THR A 293 -11.01 1.08 10.93
CA THR A 293 -11.98 2.11 10.58
C THR A 293 -11.38 3.51 10.66
N LEU A 294 -11.98 4.46 9.95
CA LEU A 294 -11.60 5.87 10.07
C LEU A 294 -12.13 6.46 11.39
N LYS A 295 -11.32 7.32 12.02
CA LYS A 295 -11.72 8.11 13.21
C LYS A 295 -12.27 7.30 14.39
N GLY A 296 -11.90 6.02 14.51
CA GLY A 296 -12.36 5.17 15.62
C GLY A 296 -13.85 4.80 15.59
N MET A 297 -14.51 4.86 14.42
CA MET A 297 -15.86 4.34 14.24
C MET A 297 -15.90 2.85 14.58
N SER A 298 -17.04 2.35 15.08
CA SER A 298 -17.26 0.91 15.18
C SER A 298 -17.36 0.27 13.79
N ILE A 299 -17.05 -1.01 13.69
CA ILE A 299 -17.17 -1.77 12.42
C ILE A 299 -18.62 -1.75 11.94
N ASP A 300 -19.57 -2.01 12.82
CA ASP A 300 -21.00 -2.03 12.51
C ASP A 300 -21.48 -0.68 11.95
N PHE A 301 -21.06 0.42 12.58
CA PHE A 301 -21.39 1.75 12.06
C PHE A 301 -20.79 1.98 10.68
N ALA A 302 -19.52 1.59 10.47
CA ALA A 302 -18.85 1.77 9.18
C ALA A 302 -19.52 0.92 8.09
N GLU A 303 -19.87 -0.34 8.36
CA GLU A 303 -20.58 -1.22 7.42
C GLU A 303 -21.97 -0.68 7.07
N LYS A 304 -22.76 -0.31 8.09
CA LYS A 304 -24.13 0.24 7.91
C LYS A 304 -24.14 1.51 7.06
N ASN A 305 -23.11 2.36 7.22
CA ASN A 305 -23.01 3.64 6.52
C ASN A 305 -22.07 3.60 5.29
N SER A 306 -21.68 2.40 4.84
CA SER A 306 -20.79 2.21 3.68
C SER A 306 -19.51 3.06 3.79
N LYS A 307 -18.91 3.13 4.99
CA LYS A 307 -17.64 3.81 5.23
C LYS A 307 -16.48 2.84 5.07
N VAL A 308 -15.34 3.36 4.64
CA VAL A 308 -14.13 2.54 4.38
C VAL A 308 -13.67 1.82 5.64
N ILE A 309 -13.37 0.53 5.49
CA ILE A 309 -12.70 -0.31 6.47
C ILE A 309 -11.50 -0.96 5.77
N ASN A 310 -10.27 -0.60 6.16
CA ASN A 310 -9.10 -1.31 5.69
C ASN A 310 -8.92 -2.59 6.52
N TYR A 311 -9.06 -3.73 5.88
CA TYR A 311 -8.87 -5.02 6.54
C TYR A 311 -7.44 -5.51 6.33
N CYS A 312 -6.75 -5.84 7.42
CA CYS A 312 -5.41 -6.40 7.41
C CYS A 312 -5.40 -7.78 8.08
N ALA A 313 -4.63 -8.71 7.54
CA ALA A 313 -4.47 -10.03 8.15
C ALA A 313 -3.08 -10.61 7.91
N ILE A 314 -2.68 -11.49 8.83
CA ILE A 314 -1.60 -12.46 8.64
C ILE A 314 -2.26 -13.81 8.40
N LEU A 315 -1.94 -14.42 7.28
CA LEU A 315 -2.51 -15.67 6.84
C LEU A 315 -1.44 -16.77 6.80
N LYS A 316 -1.90 -18.01 6.96
CA LYS A 316 -1.17 -19.23 6.59
C LYS A 316 -2.02 -20.03 5.62
N ARG A 317 -1.38 -20.85 4.78
CA ARG A 317 -2.13 -21.85 4.01
C ARG A 317 -2.75 -22.88 4.94
N ASN A 318 -3.93 -23.38 4.60
CA ASN A 318 -4.51 -24.54 5.25
C ASN A 318 -3.71 -25.79 4.92
#